data_d942e42833c967ae369a03627aea9488
#
_entry.id   d942e42833c967ae369a03627aea9488
#
_cell.length_a   1.000
_cell.length_b   1.000
_cell.length_c   1.000
_cell.angle_alpha   90.00
_cell.angle_beta   90.00
_cell.angle_gamma   90.00
#
_symmetry.space_group_name_H-M   'P 1'
#
loop_
_entity.id
_entity.type
_entity.pdbx_description
1 polymer ?
#
loop_
_entity_poly.entity_id
_entity_poly.type
_entity_poly.pdbx_seq_one_letter_code
_entity_poly.pdbx_strand_id
1 'polypeptide(L)'
;MNTSLIAKSLIATLTASGVLAVASPPAFAQAADPAAGTVQALNSGLLSIMRAGGAAGQAGRARSIAPVVDRTFDLALMTRLAVGPGWSTIAPGDQTALVAAFRALTIAQYAKNFDGYSGETFTIVPQVETRGGDKLVRTTLVVPKGSSESLNYRLRQSGGQWKIIDVYYRNSISQLATRRSEFARPLATGGARALIAHLNQLAARPE
;
A
#
# COMPACT_ATOMS: atom_id res chain seq x y z
N MET A 1 82.18 -4.70 -60.00
CA MET A 1 82.80 -5.92 -59.43
C MET A 1 82.25 -6.13 -58.04
N ASN A 2 81.67 -7.29 -57.88
CA ASN A 2 81.33 -8.02 -56.63
C ASN A 2 80.44 -7.31 -55.53
N THR A 3 79.25 -7.72 -55.52
CA THR A 3 78.62 -8.81 -54.76
C THR A 3 78.66 -8.67 -53.23
N SER A 4 77.58 -8.53 -52.58
CA SER A 4 77.10 -9.61 -51.71
C SER A 4 75.74 -9.24 -51.07
N LEU A 5 74.78 -10.09 -51.32
CA LEU A 5 73.47 -10.16 -50.64
C LEU A 5 73.67 -10.63 -49.20
N ILE A 6 73.01 -9.97 -48.23
CA ILE A 6 72.66 -10.59 -46.94
C ILE A 6 71.23 -10.30 -46.64
N ALA A 7 70.45 -11.39 -46.76
CA ALA A 7 69.06 -11.43 -46.36
C ALA A 7 68.91 -11.31 -44.82
N LYS A 8 68.12 -10.37 -44.34
CA LYS A 8 67.74 -10.31 -42.93
C LYS A 8 66.26 -10.74 -42.83
N SER A 9 66.10 -11.94 -42.28
CA SER A 9 64.81 -12.47 -41.89
C SER A 9 64.18 -11.62 -40.77
N LEU A 10 63.04 -11.02 -41.02
CA LEU A 10 62.27 -10.39 -40.01
C LEU A 10 61.26 -11.45 -39.45
N ILE A 11 61.47 -11.87 -38.20
CA ILE A 11 60.56 -12.68 -37.47
C ILE A 11 59.53 -11.71 -36.86
N ALA A 12 58.31 -11.72 -37.39
CA ALA A 12 57.16 -11.00 -36.82
C ALA A 12 56.53 -11.85 -35.68
N THR A 13 56.80 -11.44 -34.46
CA THR A 13 56.10 -11.99 -33.27
C THR A 13 54.72 -11.39 -33.16
N LEU A 14 53.72 -12.22 -33.45
CA LEU A 14 52.29 -11.86 -33.27
C LEU A 14 51.92 -12.03 -31.77
N THR A 15 51.86 -10.94 -31.02
CA THR A 15 51.32 -10.94 -29.67
C THR A 15 49.78 -10.89 -29.73
N ALA A 16 49.15 -12.03 -29.51
CA ALA A 16 47.71 -12.12 -29.35
C ALA A 16 47.33 -11.57 -27.98
N SER A 17 46.83 -10.34 -27.91
CA SER A 17 46.21 -9.77 -26.69
C SER A 17 44.81 -10.36 -26.53
N GLY A 18 44.70 -11.38 -25.69
CA GLY A 18 43.43 -11.94 -25.29
C GLY A 18 42.66 -10.94 -24.38
N VAL A 19 41.59 -10.36 -24.92
CA VAL A 19 40.63 -9.58 -24.12
C VAL A 19 39.80 -10.58 -23.31
N LEU A 20 40.07 -10.71 -22.01
CA LEU A 20 39.16 -11.42 -21.09
C LEU A 20 37.89 -10.56 -20.96
N ALA A 21 36.83 -10.97 -21.61
CA ALA A 21 35.50 -10.45 -21.36
C ALA A 21 35.04 -10.92 -19.96
N VAL A 22 35.10 -10.03 -18.98
CA VAL A 22 34.54 -10.24 -17.66
C VAL A 22 33.01 -10.19 -17.82
N ALA A 23 32.37 -11.37 -17.91
CA ALA A 23 30.94 -11.47 -17.88
C ALA A 23 30.43 -10.99 -16.51
N SER A 24 29.80 -9.82 -16.44
CA SER A 24 29.12 -9.35 -15.25
C SER A 24 28.01 -10.36 -14.89
N PRO A 25 27.95 -10.84 -13.63
CA PRO A 25 26.88 -11.74 -13.23
C PRO A 25 25.53 -11.06 -13.46
N PRO A 26 24.47 -11.78 -13.88
CA PRO A 26 23.15 -11.21 -14.03
C PRO A 26 22.72 -10.62 -12.68
N ALA A 27 22.38 -9.33 -12.66
CA ALA A 27 21.75 -8.70 -11.52
C ALA A 27 20.41 -9.42 -11.28
N PHE A 28 20.34 -10.27 -10.27
CA PHE A 28 19.07 -10.83 -9.85
C PHE A 28 18.17 -9.66 -9.46
N ALA A 29 17.15 -9.40 -10.26
CA ALA A 29 16.11 -8.46 -9.90
C ALA A 29 15.54 -8.91 -8.55
N GLN A 30 15.81 -8.13 -7.49
CA GLN A 30 15.31 -8.44 -6.16
C GLN A 30 13.78 -8.52 -6.25
N ALA A 31 13.20 -9.68 -5.93
CA ALA A 31 11.76 -9.87 -5.97
C ALA A 31 11.09 -8.78 -5.12
N ALA A 32 10.09 -8.13 -5.70
CA ALA A 32 9.37 -7.06 -5.00
C ALA A 32 8.80 -7.60 -3.68
N ASP A 33 8.97 -6.82 -2.60
CA ASP A 33 8.47 -7.24 -1.29
C ASP A 33 6.94 -7.49 -1.33
N PRO A 34 6.44 -8.63 -0.83
CA PRO A 34 5.01 -8.95 -0.88
C PRO A 34 4.11 -7.92 -0.20
N ALA A 35 4.61 -7.19 0.81
CA ALA A 35 3.87 -6.09 1.43
C ALA A 35 3.69 -4.92 0.46
N ALA A 36 4.71 -4.61 -0.36
CA ALA A 36 4.59 -3.62 -1.43
C ALA A 36 3.55 -4.05 -2.48
N GLY A 37 3.47 -5.35 -2.78
CA GLY A 37 2.45 -5.91 -3.67
C GLY A 37 1.02 -5.69 -3.17
N THR A 38 0.78 -5.82 -1.87
CA THR A 38 -0.52 -5.50 -1.25
C THR A 38 -0.88 -4.02 -1.42
N VAL A 39 0.08 -3.12 -1.18
CA VAL A 39 -0.13 -1.67 -1.36
C VAL A 39 -0.33 -1.32 -2.83
N GLN A 40 0.41 -1.95 -3.74
CA GLN A 40 0.22 -1.77 -5.18
C GLN A 40 -1.20 -2.16 -5.63
N ALA A 41 -1.75 -3.25 -5.08
CA ALA A 41 -3.12 -3.67 -5.37
C ALA A 41 -4.15 -2.65 -4.88
N LEU A 42 -3.96 -2.06 -3.69
CA LEU A 42 -4.79 -0.97 -3.18
C LEU A 42 -4.70 0.26 -4.10
N ASN A 43 -3.48 0.72 -4.42
CA ASN A 43 -3.25 1.89 -5.26
C ASN A 43 -3.89 1.75 -6.64
N SER A 44 -3.81 0.55 -7.24
CA SER A 44 -4.48 0.26 -8.51
C SER A 44 -6.00 0.35 -8.41
N GLY A 45 -6.57 -0.15 -7.32
CA GLY A 45 -8.01 -0.02 -7.03
C GLY A 45 -8.45 1.44 -6.84
N LEU A 46 -7.65 2.24 -6.11
CA LEU A 46 -7.92 3.66 -5.90
C LEU A 46 -7.89 4.43 -7.24
N LEU A 47 -6.88 4.23 -8.07
CA LEU A 47 -6.83 4.84 -9.41
C LEU A 47 -8.00 4.41 -10.28
N SER A 48 -8.47 3.17 -10.16
CA SER A 48 -9.65 2.69 -10.90
C SER A 48 -10.92 3.45 -10.52
N ILE A 49 -11.18 3.66 -9.22
CA ILE A 49 -12.37 4.41 -8.78
C ILE A 49 -12.24 5.91 -9.06
N MET A 50 -11.04 6.49 -8.97
CA MET A 50 -10.78 7.88 -9.36
C MET A 50 -11.11 8.12 -10.83
N ARG A 51 -10.65 7.23 -11.73
CA ARG A 51 -10.94 7.32 -13.18
C ARG A 51 -12.42 7.13 -13.50
N ALA A 52 -13.14 6.32 -12.71
CA ALA A 52 -14.59 6.18 -12.85
C ALA A 52 -15.34 7.48 -12.46
N GLY A 53 -14.76 8.28 -11.59
CA GLY A 53 -15.17 9.66 -11.26
C GLY A 53 -16.63 9.80 -10.86
N GLY A 54 -17.18 10.98 -11.16
CA GLY A 54 -18.56 11.32 -10.88
C GLY A 54 -19.58 10.46 -11.62
N ALA A 55 -19.24 9.93 -12.80
CA ALA A 55 -20.16 9.09 -13.59
C ALA A 55 -20.56 7.78 -12.87
N ALA A 56 -19.66 7.21 -12.05
CA ALA A 56 -19.97 6.03 -11.25
C ALA A 56 -20.80 6.34 -10.00
N GLY A 57 -20.80 7.60 -9.54
CA GLY A 57 -21.32 8.03 -8.27
C GLY A 57 -20.64 7.35 -7.08
N GLN A 58 -20.88 7.83 -5.86
CA GLN A 58 -20.27 7.26 -4.66
C GLN A 58 -20.60 5.76 -4.50
N ALA A 59 -21.84 5.35 -4.76
CA ALA A 59 -22.25 3.97 -4.66
C ALA A 59 -21.55 3.04 -5.67
N GLY A 60 -21.31 3.51 -6.89
CA GLY A 60 -20.56 2.76 -7.89
C GLY A 60 -19.10 2.60 -7.51
N ARG A 61 -18.46 3.68 -7.08
CA ARG A 61 -17.08 3.65 -6.58
C ARG A 61 -16.95 2.73 -5.35
N ALA A 62 -17.92 2.79 -4.41
CA ALA A 62 -17.95 1.91 -3.24
C ALA A 62 -18.02 0.42 -3.62
N ARG A 63 -18.89 0.04 -4.56
CA ARG A 63 -18.96 -1.34 -5.07
C ARG A 63 -17.65 -1.80 -5.69
N SER A 64 -16.98 -0.92 -6.43
CA SER A 64 -15.73 -1.25 -7.13
C SER A 64 -14.55 -1.39 -6.16
N ILE A 65 -14.47 -0.55 -5.11
CA ILE A 65 -13.34 -0.59 -4.16
C ILE A 65 -13.52 -1.65 -3.06
N ALA A 66 -14.74 -2.05 -2.74
CA ALA A 66 -15.03 -3.00 -1.67
C ALA A 66 -14.18 -4.28 -1.73
N PRO A 67 -14.10 -5.03 -2.85
CA PRO A 67 -13.30 -6.24 -2.91
C PRO A 67 -11.79 -5.97 -2.79
N VAL A 68 -11.33 -4.77 -3.14
CA VAL A 68 -9.93 -4.36 -2.97
C VAL A 68 -9.63 -4.14 -1.50
N VAL A 69 -10.49 -3.41 -0.79
CA VAL A 69 -10.39 -3.18 0.66
C VAL A 69 -10.38 -4.51 1.41
N ASP A 70 -11.32 -5.42 1.12
CA ASP A 70 -11.38 -6.74 1.77
C ASP A 70 -10.12 -7.57 1.57
N ARG A 71 -9.52 -7.48 0.41
CA ARG A 71 -8.30 -8.22 0.08
C ARG A 71 -7.05 -7.61 0.69
N THR A 72 -6.97 -6.29 0.83
CA THR A 72 -5.75 -5.58 1.21
C THR A 72 -5.67 -5.20 2.68
N PHE A 73 -6.79 -5.02 3.38
CA PHE A 73 -6.84 -4.65 4.80
C PHE A 73 -7.15 -5.82 5.72
N ASP A 74 -6.61 -5.80 6.93
CA ASP A 74 -7.08 -6.61 8.05
C ASP A 74 -8.05 -5.79 8.90
N LEU A 75 -9.28 -5.65 8.39
CA LEU A 75 -10.30 -4.82 9.05
C LEU A 75 -10.71 -5.37 10.42
N ALA A 76 -10.65 -6.69 10.62
CA ALA A 76 -10.95 -7.30 11.92
C ALA A 76 -9.90 -6.90 12.97
N LEU A 77 -8.62 -7.00 12.63
CA LEU A 77 -7.53 -6.57 13.50
C LEU A 77 -7.58 -5.06 13.75
N MET A 78 -7.81 -4.25 12.71
CA MET A 78 -7.92 -2.79 12.83
C MET A 78 -9.07 -2.39 13.75
N THR A 79 -10.24 -3.00 13.63
CA THR A 79 -11.40 -2.75 14.51
C THR A 79 -11.04 -3.07 15.96
N ARG A 80 -10.44 -4.24 16.20
CA ARG A 80 -10.00 -4.65 17.54
C ARG A 80 -9.00 -3.67 18.13
N LEU A 81 -8.02 -3.23 17.36
CA LEU A 81 -7.00 -2.27 17.81
C LEU A 81 -7.59 -0.88 18.07
N ALA A 82 -8.56 -0.44 17.27
CA ALA A 82 -9.26 0.82 17.46
C ALA A 82 -10.16 0.83 18.70
N VAL A 83 -10.88 -0.26 18.96
CA VAL A 83 -11.68 -0.44 20.20
C VAL A 83 -10.75 -0.54 21.43
N GLY A 84 -9.62 -1.23 21.28
CA GLY A 84 -8.62 -1.37 22.34
C GLY A 84 -8.97 -2.41 23.41
N PRO A 85 -8.56 -2.20 24.69
CA PRO A 85 -8.66 -3.21 25.75
C PRO A 85 -10.08 -3.73 26.01
N GLY A 86 -11.10 -2.91 25.77
CA GLY A 86 -12.51 -3.30 25.92
C GLY A 86 -12.99 -4.33 24.91
N TRP A 87 -12.22 -4.65 23.86
CA TRP A 87 -12.65 -5.59 22.83
C TRP A 87 -13.05 -6.96 23.37
N SER A 88 -12.30 -7.50 24.32
CA SER A 88 -12.53 -8.85 24.88
C SER A 88 -13.83 -8.96 25.71
N THR A 89 -14.38 -7.85 26.16
CA THR A 89 -15.63 -7.81 26.94
C THR A 89 -16.87 -7.61 26.05
N ILE A 90 -16.69 -7.35 24.76
CA ILE A 90 -17.79 -7.20 23.79
C ILE A 90 -18.27 -8.58 23.37
N ALA A 91 -19.61 -8.78 23.34
CA ALA A 91 -20.20 -10.01 22.87
C ALA A 91 -19.78 -10.36 21.43
N PRO A 92 -19.56 -11.64 21.07
CA PRO A 92 -19.10 -12.03 19.73
C PRO A 92 -19.96 -11.50 18.57
N GLY A 93 -21.27 -11.45 18.74
CA GLY A 93 -22.19 -10.88 17.75
C GLY A 93 -21.96 -9.39 17.52
N ASP A 94 -21.73 -8.62 18.59
CA ASP A 94 -21.43 -7.19 18.51
C ASP A 94 -20.00 -6.95 17.95
N GLN A 95 -19.04 -7.83 18.23
CA GLN A 95 -17.71 -7.78 17.60
C GLN A 95 -17.83 -7.93 16.08
N THR A 96 -18.59 -8.90 15.61
CA THR A 96 -18.84 -9.13 14.17
C THR A 96 -19.53 -7.91 13.54
N ALA A 97 -20.54 -7.36 14.21
CA ALA A 97 -21.24 -6.16 13.74
C ALA A 97 -20.35 -4.91 13.70
N LEU A 98 -19.43 -4.75 14.67
CA LEU A 98 -18.45 -3.66 14.68
C LEU A 98 -17.48 -3.76 13.48
N VAL A 99 -16.98 -4.96 13.17
CA VAL A 99 -16.12 -5.19 12.00
C VAL A 99 -16.88 -4.85 10.71
N ALA A 100 -18.13 -5.29 10.59
CA ALA A 100 -18.97 -4.98 9.44
C ALA A 100 -19.26 -3.48 9.29
N ALA A 101 -19.56 -2.79 10.38
CA ALA A 101 -19.80 -1.34 10.38
C ALA A 101 -18.51 -0.55 10.05
N PHE A 102 -17.36 -0.95 10.60
CA PHE A 102 -16.07 -0.34 10.26
C PHE A 102 -15.67 -0.59 8.81
N ARG A 103 -15.95 -1.78 8.29
CA ARG A 103 -15.78 -2.10 6.86
C ARG A 103 -16.61 -1.15 5.99
N ALA A 104 -17.90 -1.00 6.29
CA ALA A 104 -18.80 -0.13 5.54
C ALA A 104 -18.30 1.32 5.54
N LEU A 105 -17.88 1.84 6.70
CA LEU A 105 -17.31 3.17 6.84
C LEU A 105 -16.02 3.32 6.00
N THR A 106 -15.11 2.35 6.07
CA THR A 106 -13.85 2.39 5.33
C THR A 106 -14.11 2.47 3.83
N ILE A 107 -14.98 1.61 3.30
CA ILE A 107 -15.35 1.60 1.88
C ILE A 107 -15.99 2.94 1.46
N ALA A 108 -16.94 3.46 2.25
CA ALA A 108 -17.61 4.72 1.97
C ALA A 108 -16.62 5.90 1.94
N GLN A 109 -15.66 5.92 2.86
CA GLN A 109 -14.63 6.97 2.90
C GLN A 109 -13.67 6.91 1.72
N TYR A 110 -13.22 5.71 1.30
CA TYR A 110 -12.42 5.58 0.10
C TYR A 110 -13.20 6.02 -1.15
N ALA A 111 -14.46 5.60 -1.27
CA ALA A 111 -15.32 6.01 -2.38
C ALA A 111 -15.57 7.53 -2.44
N LYS A 112 -15.64 8.18 -1.28
CA LYS A 112 -15.82 9.63 -1.15
C LYS A 112 -14.53 10.40 -1.45
N ASN A 113 -13.41 9.97 -0.85
CA ASN A 113 -12.15 10.73 -0.90
C ASN A 113 -11.39 10.55 -2.22
N PHE A 114 -11.74 9.55 -3.02
CA PHE A 114 -11.11 9.25 -4.32
C PHE A 114 -12.16 9.30 -5.43
N ASP A 115 -12.75 10.47 -5.63
CA ASP A 115 -13.92 10.70 -6.49
C ASP A 115 -13.61 11.33 -7.85
N GLY A 116 -12.38 11.79 -8.07
CA GLY A 116 -11.94 12.47 -9.30
C GLY A 116 -10.56 12.01 -9.76
N TYR A 117 -10.28 12.23 -11.05
CA TYR A 117 -8.99 11.93 -11.66
C TYR A 117 -8.57 13.05 -12.60
N SER A 118 -7.37 13.58 -12.37
CA SER A 118 -6.74 14.64 -13.17
C SER A 118 -5.32 14.26 -13.63
N GLY A 119 -5.02 12.96 -13.65
CA GLY A 119 -3.70 12.43 -14.00
C GLY A 119 -2.87 11.97 -12.78
N GLU A 120 -3.51 11.78 -11.63
CA GLU A 120 -2.85 11.30 -10.42
C GLU A 120 -2.20 9.95 -10.63
N THR A 121 -1.07 9.75 -9.92
CA THR A 121 -0.34 8.48 -9.90
C THR A 121 0.10 8.17 -8.47
N PHE A 122 0.35 6.89 -8.19
CA PHE A 122 1.00 6.47 -6.95
C PHE A 122 2.43 6.04 -7.22
N THR A 123 3.35 6.50 -6.38
CA THR A 123 4.71 5.99 -6.34
C THR A 123 4.91 5.20 -5.05
N ILE A 124 5.64 4.10 -5.12
CA ILE A 124 6.02 3.28 -3.96
C ILE A 124 7.54 3.35 -3.82
N VAL A 125 8.01 3.68 -2.62
CA VAL A 125 9.44 3.62 -2.31
C VAL A 125 9.88 2.16 -2.31
N PRO A 126 10.93 1.78 -3.08
CA PRO A 126 11.35 0.37 -3.22
C PRO A 126 11.76 -0.28 -1.89
N GLN A 127 12.35 0.50 -0.96
CA GLN A 127 12.74 0.01 0.35
C GLN A 127 11.53 -0.12 1.27
N VAL A 128 11.19 -1.36 1.62
CA VAL A 128 10.20 -1.67 2.65
C VAL A 128 10.91 -1.78 4.00
N GLU A 129 10.48 -0.96 4.97
CA GLU A 129 11.05 -0.99 6.31
C GLU A 129 10.40 -2.10 7.14
N THR A 130 11.21 -2.90 7.85
CA THR A 130 10.72 -3.86 8.84
C THR A 130 10.81 -3.24 10.23
N ARG A 131 9.68 -3.30 10.99
CA ARG A 131 9.57 -2.78 12.35
C ARG A 131 8.92 -3.84 13.25
N GLY A 132 9.74 -4.61 13.94
CA GLY A 132 9.26 -5.78 14.67
C GLY A 132 8.63 -6.80 13.73
N GLY A 133 7.40 -7.25 14.02
CA GLY A 133 6.63 -8.15 13.16
C GLY A 133 5.87 -7.45 12.00
N ASP A 134 6.02 -6.13 11.84
CA ASP A 134 5.29 -5.34 10.86
C ASP A 134 6.22 -4.80 9.77
N LYS A 135 5.64 -4.43 8.64
CA LYS A 135 6.32 -3.72 7.55
C LYS A 135 5.69 -2.36 7.32
N LEU A 136 6.53 -1.37 6.97
CA LEU A 136 6.10 -0.05 6.55
C LEU A 136 6.44 0.13 5.07
N VAL A 137 5.40 0.34 4.26
CA VAL A 137 5.50 0.67 2.84
C VAL A 137 5.18 2.15 2.68
N ARG A 138 6.14 2.91 2.14
CA ARG A 138 5.98 4.34 1.90
C ARG A 138 5.48 4.59 0.50
N THR A 139 4.43 5.43 0.39
CA THR A 139 3.89 5.82 -0.90
C THR A 139 3.60 7.31 -0.96
N THR A 140 3.51 7.82 -2.18
CA THR A 140 3.08 9.18 -2.45
C THR A 140 2.01 9.16 -3.54
N LEU A 141 0.87 9.77 -3.26
CA LEU A 141 -0.09 10.15 -4.29
C LEU A 141 0.41 11.43 -4.96
N VAL A 142 0.83 11.32 -6.19
CA VAL A 142 1.34 12.44 -6.99
C VAL A 142 0.18 13.09 -7.72
N VAL A 143 -0.01 14.37 -7.48
CA VAL A 143 -1.05 15.20 -8.12
C VAL A 143 -0.38 16.12 -9.13
N PRO A 144 -0.67 16.04 -10.45
CA PRO A 144 0.08 16.75 -11.49
C PRO A 144 0.12 18.27 -11.36
N LYS A 145 -0.93 18.86 -10.82
CA LYS A 145 -1.07 20.32 -10.67
C LYS A 145 -1.41 20.74 -9.24
N GLY A 146 -1.04 19.92 -8.26
CA GLY A 146 -1.36 20.15 -6.85
C GLY A 146 -0.27 19.64 -5.91
N SER A 147 -0.56 19.69 -4.62
CA SER A 147 0.34 19.13 -3.62
C SER A 147 0.22 17.62 -3.58
N SER A 148 1.34 16.93 -3.72
CA SER A 148 1.39 15.48 -3.54
C SER A 148 1.23 15.10 -2.08
N GLU A 149 0.56 13.99 -1.81
CA GLU A 149 0.22 13.54 -0.46
C GLU A 149 0.91 12.22 -0.10
N SER A 150 1.54 12.19 1.06
CA SER A 150 2.14 10.96 1.60
C SER A 150 1.07 10.09 2.24
N LEU A 151 0.99 8.83 1.75
CA LEU A 151 0.13 7.78 2.28
C LEU A 151 0.99 6.55 2.56
N ASN A 152 1.42 6.38 3.82
CA ASN A 152 2.26 5.25 4.21
C ASN A 152 1.42 4.18 4.88
N TYR A 153 1.75 2.93 4.62
CA TYR A 153 0.97 1.80 5.07
C TYR A 153 1.78 0.92 6.00
N ARG A 154 1.24 0.64 7.18
CA ARG A 154 1.76 -0.39 8.08
C ARG A 154 1.02 -1.69 7.81
N LEU A 155 1.79 -2.75 7.55
CA LEU A 155 1.24 -4.07 7.25
C LEU A 155 1.72 -5.09 8.26
N ARG A 156 0.86 -6.07 8.53
CA ARG A 156 1.15 -7.24 9.34
C ARG A 156 0.79 -8.51 8.57
N GLN A 157 1.52 -9.57 8.83
CA GLN A 157 1.20 -10.87 8.25
C GLN A 157 -0.02 -11.47 8.95
N SER A 158 -1.03 -11.83 8.17
CA SER A 158 -2.28 -12.42 8.61
C SER A 158 -2.67 -13.52 7.62
N GLY A 159 -2.79 -14.77 8.11
CA GLY A 159 -3.10 -15.90 7.24
C GLY A 159 -2.10 -16.11 6.08
N GLY A 160 -0.82 -15.87 6.30
CA GLY A 160 0.22 -15.97 5.27
C GLY A 160 0.30 -14.79 4.29
N GLN A 161 -0.59 -13.79 4.41
CA GLN A 161 -0.63 -12.63 3.54
C GLN A 161 -0.30 -11.35 4.32
N TRP A 162 0.38 -10.40 3.66
CA TRP A 162 0.57 -9.06 4.22
C TRP A 162 -0.70 -8.25 4.05
N LYS A 163 -1.27 -7.81 5.19
CA LYS A 163 -2.50 -7.00 5.25
C LYS A 163 -2.22 -5.67 5.90
N ILE A 164 -2.86 -4.61 5.39
CA ILE A 164 -2.77 -3.26 5.95
C ILE A 164 -3.51 -3.24 7.29
N ILE A 165 -2.83 -2.72 8.33
CA ILE A 165 -3.37 -2.56 9.68
C ILE A 165 -3.37 -1.11 10.15
N ASP A 166 -2.72 -0.20 9.44
CA ASP A 166 -2.76 1.24 9.67
C ASP A 166 -2.37 2.01 8.41
N VAL A 167 -2.86 3.22 8.28
CA VAL A 167 -2.50 4.18 7.24
C VAL A 167 -2.02 5.46 7.89
N TYR A 168 -0.84 5.93 7.51
CA TYR A 168 -0.30 7.20 7.96
C TYR A 168 -0.50 8.26 6.88
N TYR A 169 -1.30 9.25 7.19
CA TYR A 169 -1.49 10.42 6.36
C TYR A 169 -0.45 11.47 6.67
N ARG A 170 0.13 12.10 5.66
CA ARG A 170 1.21 13.10 5.81
C ARG A 170 2.35 12.62 6.71
N ASN A 171 2.78 11.38 6.53
CA ASN A 171 3.87 10.71 7.25
C ASN A 171 3.65 10.43 8.75
N SER A 172 2.76 11.12 9.45
CA SER A 172 2.69 11.07 10.91
C SER A 172 1.30 10.81 11.49
N ILE A 173 0.24 11.08 10.75
CA ILE A 173 -1.13 10.96 11.29
C ILE A 173 -1.64 9.53 11.07
N SER A 174 -1.55 8.70 12.12
CA SER A 174 -2.11 7.36 12.13
C SER A 174 -3.64 7.41 12.08
N GLN A 175 -4.22 6.82 11.05
CA GLN A 175 -5.67 6.70 10.93
C GLN A 175 -6.24 5.75 11.99
N LEU A 176 -5.49 4.72 12.37
CA LEU A 176 -5.89 3.83 13.47
C LEU A 176 -5.97 4.57 14.80
N ALA A 177 -4.99 5.42 15.12
CA ALA A 177 -5.00 6.24 16.33
C ALA A 177 -6.16 7.25 16.32
N THR A 178 -6.44 7.87 15.18
CA THR A 178 -7.59 8.74 14.98
C THR A 178 -8.90 7.99 15.26
N ARG A 179 -9.06 6.78 14.69
CA ARG A 179 -10.24 5.93 14.94
C ARG A 179 -10.38 5.57 16.40
N ARG A 180 -9.28 5.27 17.09
CA ARG A 180 -9.31 4.97 18.53
C ARG A 180 -9.88 6.14 19.34
N SER A 181 -9.48 7.35 19.01
CA SER A 181 -10.01 8.56 19.66
C SER A 181 -11.50 8.79 19.36
N GLU A 182 -11.90 8.60 18.09
CA GLU A 182 -13.29 8.74 17.65
C GLU A 182 -14.22 7.69 18.30
N PHE A 183 -13.73 6.45 18.49
CA PHE A 183 -14.52 5.36 19.07
C PHE A 183 -14.69 5.48 20.58
N ALA A 184 -13.79 6.19 21.26
CA ALA A 184 -13.81 6.30 22.72
C ALA A 184 -15.13 6.83 23.27
N ARG A 185 -15.68 7.91 22.68
CA ARG A 185 -16.92 8.52 23.16
C ARG A 185 -18.15 7.62 22.97
N PRO A 186 -18.45 7.10 21.75
CA PRO A 186 -19.58 6.18 21.59
C PRO A 186 -19.49 4.94 22.50
N LEU A 187 -18.29 4.37 22.64
CA LEU A 187 -18.07 3.22 23.52
C LEU A 187 -18.35 3.56 24.99
N ALA A 188 -17.93 4.73 25.47
CA ALA A 188 -18.16 5.13 26.84
C ALA A 188 -19.63 5.44 27.15
N THR A 189 -20.40 5.95 26.17
CA THR A 189 -21.79 6.39 26.39
C THR A 189 -22.84 5.30 26.16
N GLY A 190 -22.57 4.33 25.28
CA GLY A 190 -23.57 3.30 24.94
C GLY A 190 -22.97 1.99 24.43
N GLY A 191 -21.68 1.76 24.72
CA GLY A 191 -20.98 0.52 24.40
C GLY A 191 -20.89 0.22 22.91
N ALA A 192 -20.75 -1.08 22.59
CA ALA A 192 -20.58 -1.53 21.22
C ALA A 192 -21.74 -1.12 20.29
N ARG A 193 -22.98 -1.19 20.77
CA ARG A 193 -24.16 -0.85 19.97
C ARG A 193 -24.20 0.63 19.57
N ALA A 194 -23.82 1.53 20.47
CA ALA A 194 -23.73 2.96 20.14
C ALA A 194 -22.63 3.22 19.10
N LEU A 195 -21.49 2.53 19.20
CA LEU A 195 -20.43 2.63 18.22
C LEU A 195 -20.88 2.08 16.85
N ILE A 196 -21.54 0.91 16.80
CA ILE A 196 -22.09 0.34 15.55
C ILE A 196 -23.04 1.34 14.88
N ALA A 197 -23.99 1.91 15.63
CA ALA A 197 -24.94 2.89 15.12
C ALA A 197 -24.20 4.15 14.57
N HIS A 198 -23.20 4.63 15.31
CA HIS A 198 -22.38 5.77 14.89
C HIS A 198 -21.61 5.51 13.59
N LEU A 199 -20.95 4.34 13.47
CA LEU A 199 -20.19 3.97 12.26
C LEU A 199 -21.11 3.82 11.05
N ASN A 200 -22.28 3.19 11.21
CA ASN A 200 -23.27 3.05 10.15
C ASN A 200 -23.82 4.42 9.70
N GLN A 201 -24.07 5.33 10.64
CA GLN A 201 -24.49 6.70 10.32
C GLN A 201 -23.42 7.45 9.51
N LEU A 202 -22.13 7.30 9.90
CA LEU A 202 -21.02 7.91 9.15
C LEU A 202 -20.88 7.32 7.76
N ALA A 203 -21.04 6.00 7.61
CA ALA A 203 -20.96 5.32 6.33
C ALA A 203 -22.09 5.69 5.36
N ALA A 204 -23.26 6.03 5.90
CA ALA A 204 -24.45 6.41 5.12
C ALA A 204 -24.48 7.90 4.73
N ARG A 205 -23.52 8.73 5.17
CA ARG A 205 -23.50 10.15 4.81
C ARG A 205 -23.24 10.32 3.31
N PRO A 206 -24.13 11.02 2.59
CA PRO A 206 -23.91 11.32 1.16
C PRO A 206 -22.70 12.24 0.95
N GLU A 207 -22.30 12.36 -0.30
CA GLU A 207 -21.32 13.35 -0.79
C GLU A 207 -21.80 14.78 -0.54
#